data_01a12572a8b9a71ba50ba23976e89a4b
#
_entry.id   01a12572a8b9a71ba50ba23976e89a4b
#
_cell.length_a   1.000
_cell.length_b   1.000
_cell.length_c   1.000
_cell.angle_alpha   90.00
_cell.angle_beta   90.00
_cell.angle_gamma   90.00
#
_symmetry.space_group_name_H-M   'P 1'
#
loop_
_entity.id
_entity.type
_entity.pdbx_description
1 polymer ?
#
loop_
_entity_poly.entity_id
_entity_poly.type
_entity_poly.pdbx_seq_one_letter_code
_entity_poly.pdbx_strand_id
1 'polypeptide(L)'
;MALLKVKNVAIRGISACVPEHIEENIDLPVFKEGEAERVIAQTKIERKHTVVDGITLMDLFEQAFEKLVSELQWERETIDAIVVVSNSFEYIVPASACVLQGKLNLSEDCHAFDIRQGCPGWVIGMSTLSSMMSTGFIKRAILFAGETTTLMNSPLDKETRPLFGDAGTATALEFDENATDLEFLHGTR
;
A
#
# COMPACT_ATOMS: atom_id res chain seq x y z
N MET A 1 -18.31 -6.97 17.65
CA MET A 1 -16.91 -7.05 17.18
C MET A 1 -16.73 -8.39 16.48
N ALA A 2 -16.32 -8.38 15.22
CA ALA A 2 -15.97 -9.63 14.52
C ALA A 2 -14.48 -9.92 14.75
N LEU A 3 -14.18 -11.17 15.07
CA LEU A 3 -12.82 -11.69 15.19
C LEU A 3 -12.58 -12.68 14.03
N LEU A 4 -11.59 -12.39 13.21
CA LEU A 4 -11.10 -13.32 12.21
C LEU A 4 -9.75 -13.87 12.69
N LYS A 5 -9.64 -15.18 12.78
CA LYS A 5 -8.40 -15.87 13.13
C LYS A 5 -7.94 -16.70 11.93
N VAL A 6 -6.73 -16.41 11.46
CA VAL A 6 -6.12 -17.07 10.30
C VAL A 6 -4.89 -17.84 10.77
N LYS A 7 -4.77 -19.07 10.29
CA LYS A 7 -3.66 -19.98 10.62
C LYS A 7 -2.74 -20.15 9.43
N ASN A 8 -1.53 -20.59 9.72
CA ASN A 8 -0.54 -21.06 8.75
C ASN A 8 -0.10 -19.98 7.76
N VAL A 9 -0.10 -18.71 8.16
CA VAL A 9 0.37 -17.60 7.31
C VAL A 9 1.33 -16.72 8.09
N ALA A 10 2.51 -16.48 7.52
CA ALA A 10 3.54 -15.62 8.09
C ALA A 10 3.78 -14.37 7.23
N ILE A 11 4.02 -13.24 7.89
CA ILE A 11 4.58 -12.05 7.24
C ILE A 11 6.09 -12.25 7.15
N ARG A 12 6.66 -12.26 5.93
CA ARG A 12 8.10 -12.46 5.71
C ARG A 12 8.88 -11.15 5.57
N GLY A 13 8.22 -10.09 5.16
CA GLY A 13 8.84 -8.80 5.03
C GLY A 13 7.88 -7.70 4.59
N ILE A 14 8.28 -6.47 4.80
CA ILE A 14 7.58 -5.28 4.35
C ILE A 14 8.62 -4.34 3.76
N SER A 15 8.36 -3.84 2.57
CA SER A 15 9.15 -2.80 1.91
C SER A 15 8.27 -1.59 1.61
N ALA A 16 8.87 -0.42 1.60
CA ALA A 16 8.20 0.82 1.24
C ALA A 16 9.04 1.63 0.25
N CYS A 17 8.36 2.32 -0.64
CA CYS A 17 8.91 3.32 -1.54
C CYS A 17 8.14 4.62 -1.38
N VAL A 18 8.88 5.74 -1.29
CA VAL A 18 8.35 7.10 -1.29
C VAL A 18 8.98 7.87 -2.45
N PRO A 19 8.28 8.85 -3.02
CA PRO A 19 8.88 9.73 -4.02
C PRO A 19 10.08 10.51 -3.45
N GLU A 20 11.02 10.93 -4.32
CA GLU A 20 12.17 11.73 -3.89
C GLU A 20 11.78 13.17 -3.53
N HIS A 21 10.77 13.72 -4.24
CA HIS A 21 10.34 15.10 -4.03
C HIS A 21 9.73 15.27 -2.64
N ILE A 22 10.17 16.33 -1.95
CA ILE A 22 9.69 16.72 -0.62
C ILE A 22 8.95 18.04 -0.74
N GLU A 23 7.75 18.10 -0.19
CA GLU A 23 6.96 19.32 -0.04
C GLU A 23 6.94 19.73 1.43
N GLU A 24 7.46 20.91 1.72
CA GLU A 24 7.47 21.50 3.06
C GLU A 24 6.12 22.18 3.32
N ASN A 25 5.45 21.85 4.43
CA ASN A 25 4.15 22.41 4.76
C ASN A 25 4.20 23.92 5.07
N ILE A 26 5.37 24.41 5.52
CA ILE A 26 5.56 25.84 5.79
C ILE A 26 5.51 26.69 4.52
N ASP A 27 5.88 26.10 3.38
CA ASP A 27 5.98 26.80 2.09
C ASP A 27 4.73 26.65 1.23
N LEU A 28 3.67 26.00 1.73
CA LEU A 28 2.45 25.79 0.98
C LEU A 28 1.75 27.14 0.66
N PRO A 29 1.57 27.48 -0.61
CA PRO A 29 1.05 28.80 -1.01
C PRO A 29 -0.42 29.01 -0.62
N VAL A 30 -1.10 27.96 -0.19
CA VAL A 30 -2.50 27.99 0.24
C VAL A 30 -2.67 28.68 1.59
N PHE A 31 -1.61 28.75 2.42
CA PHE A 31 -1.66 29.32 3.75
C PHE A 31 -1.38 30.84 3.74
N LYS A 32 -2.08 31.54 4.63
CA LYS A 32 -1.76 32.92 4.99
C LYS A 32 -0.74 32.93 6.13
N GLU A 33 -0.19 34.11 6.41
CA GLU A 33 0.75 34.33 7.49
C GLU A 33 0.26 33.73 8.83
N GLY A 34 1.08 32.89 9.46
CA GLY A 34 0.81 32.23 10.72
C GLY A 34 -0.15 31.03 10.66
N GLU A 35 -0.72 30.68 9.48
CA GLU A 35 -1.60 29.52 9.34
C GLU A 35 -0.81 28.21 9.26
N ALA A 36 0.28 28.19 8.50
CA ALA A 36 1.12 27.00 8.32
C ALA A 36 1.70 26.51 9.66
N GLU A 37 2.22 27.43 10.46
CA GLU A 37 2.79 27.12 11.77
C GLU A 37 1.77 26.50 12.71
N ARG A 38 0.50 26.97 12.67
CA ARG A 38 -0.59 26.38 13.48
C ARG A 38 -0.91 24.96 13.05
N VAL A 39 -0.99 24.72 11.72
CA VAL A 39 -1.26 23.39 11.19
C VAL A 39 -0.12 22.44 11.56
N ILE A 40 1.13 22.84 11.38
CA ILE A 40 2.30 22.05 11.75
C ILE A 40 2.31 21.77 13.28
N ALA A 41 1.99 22.78 14.09
CA ALA A 41 1.94 22.61 15.54
C ALA A 41 0.86 21.59 15.99
N GLN A 42 -0.27 21.53 15.28
CA GLN A 42 -1.37 20.60 15.57
C GLN A 42 -1.13 19.19 15.03
N THR A 43 -0.65 19.07 13.79
CA THR A 43 -0.50 17.79 13.09
C THR A 43 0.84 17.11 13.34
N LYS A 44 1.87 17.90 13.67
CA LYS A 44 3.28 17.48 13.75
C LYS A 44 3.86 17.03 12.39
N ILE A 45 3.20 17.41 11.30
CA ILE A 45 3.66 17.12 9.94
C ILE A 45 4.32 18.38 9.39
N GLU A 46 5.64 18.37 9.32
CA GLU A 46 6.44 19.47 8.80
C GLU A 46 6.59 19.37 7.28
N ARG A 47 6.78 18.16 6.79
CA ARG A 47 7.04 17.85 5.38
C ARG A 47 6.49 16.49 5.00
N LYS A 48 6.34 16.26 3.71
CA LYS A 48 5.87 15.00 3.15
C LYS A 48 6.49 14.72 1.80
N HIS A 49 6.57 13.46 1.43
CA HIS A 49 6.96 13.04 0.09
C HIS A 49 5.75 13.13 -0.84
N THR A 50 5.95 13.65 -2.05
CA THR A 50 4.88 13.82 -3.04
C THR A 50 5.38 13.41 -4.43
N VAL A 51 4.53 12.75 -5.21
CA VAL A 51 4.86 12.43 -6.60
C VAL A 51 4.96 13.72 -7.42
N VAL A 52 5.85 13.70 -8.38
CA VAL A 52 5.97 14.70 -9.43
C VAL A 52 5.55 14.09 -10.77
N ASP A 53 5.43 14.94 -11.79
CA ASP A 53 4.93 14.54 -13.12
C ASP A 53 5.59 13.26 -13.63
N GLY A 54 4.76 12.32 -14.04
CA GLY A 54 5.16 11.05 -14.64
C GLY A 54 5.42 9.91 -13.66
N ILE A 55 5.45 10.16 -12.34
CA ILE A 55 5.57 9.09 -11.34
C ILE A 55 4.16 8.65 -10.92
N THR A 56 3.91 7.36 -10.99
CA THR A 56 2.61 6.76 -10.68
C THR A 56 2.69 5.92 -9.39
N LEU A 57 1.51 5.55 -8.85
CA LEU A 57 1.44 4.62 -7.72
C LEU A 57 2.05 3.25 -8.08
N MET A 58 1.86 2.81 -9.35
CA MET A 58 2.42 1.54 -9.81
C MET A 58 3.95 1.55 -9.82
N ASP A 59 4.59 2.69 -10.09
CA ASP A 59 6.05 2.81 -10.03
C ASP A 59 6.57 2.69 -8.59
N LEU A 60 5.83 3.25 -7.61
CA LEU A 60 6.16 3.09 -6.20
C LEU A 60 6.01 1.63 -5.74
N PHE A 61 4.96 0.95 -6.19
CA PHE A 61 4.76 -0.48 -5.90
C PHE A 61 5.84 -1.35 -6.53
N GLU A 62 6.23 -1.08 -7.77
CA GLU A 62 7.31 -1.80 -8.45
C GLU A 62 8.62 -1.67 -7.67
N GLN A 63 9.02 -0.47 -7.28
CA GLN A 63 10.24 -0.25 -6.50
C GLN A 63 10.21 -0.95 -5.12
N ALA A 64 9.06 -0.88 -4.43
CA ALA A 64 8.87 -1.59 -3.16
C ALA A 64 8.97 -3.12 -3.35
N PHE A 65 8.37 -3.64 -4.42
CA PHE A 65 8.42 -5.06 -4.77
C PHE A 65 9.84 -5.54 -5.09
N GLU A 66 10.56 -4.85 -5.97
CA GLU A 66 11.92 -5.23 -6.39
C GLU A 66 12.86 -5.36 -5.19
N LYS A 67 12.80 -4.39 -4.28
CA LYS A 67 13.58 -4.45 -3.04
C LYS A 67 13.17 -5.65 -2.19
N LEU A 68 11.87 -5.88 -1.99
CA LEU A 68 11.35 -6.94 -1.14
C LEU A 68 11.74 -8.33 -1.63
N VAL A 69 11.51 -8.62 -2.92
CA VAL A 69 11.79 -9.95 -3.49
C VAL A 69 13.28 -10.23 -3.56
N SER A 70 14.11 -9.20 -3.82
CA SER A 70 15.55 -9.30 -3.79
C SER A 70 16.07 -9.66 -2.39
N GLU A 71 15.58 -9.01 -1.34
CA GLU A 71 16.00 -9.28 0.05
C GLU A 71 15.52 -10.64 0.53
N LEU A 72 14.33 -11.09 0.10
CA LEU A 72 13.79 -12.41 0.43
C LEU A 72 14.33 -13.53 -0.47
N GLN A 73 15.03 -13.18 -1.55
CA GLN A 73 15.49 -14.13 -2.58
C GLN A 73 14.33 -14.96 -3.15
N TRP A 74 13.18 -14.32 -3.36
CA TRP A 74 12.02 -14.98 -3.95
C TRP A 74 12.06 -14.91 -5.47
N GLU A 75 11.86 -16.06 -6.11
CA GLU A 75 11.64 -16.13 -7.55
C GLU A 75 10.21 -15.68 -7.88
N ARG A 76 10.04 -14.86 -8.92
CA ARG A 76 8.74 -14.27 -9.31
C ARG A 76 7.69 -15.33 -9.62
N GLU A 77 8.11 -16.44 -10.22
CA GLU A 77 7.28 -17.58 -10.60
C GLU A 77 6.68 -18.30 -9.38
N THR A 78 7.23 -18.06 -8.19
CA THR A 78 6.74 -18.66 -6.94
C THR A 78 5.67 -17.81 -6.25
N ILE A 79 5.30 -16.66 -6.83
CA ILE A 79 4.29 -15.76 -6.28
C ILE A 79 2.94 -16.14 -6.88
N ASP A 80 2.06 -16.70 -6.05
CA ASP A 80 0.77 -17.24 -6.45
C ASP A 80 -0.36 -16.20 -6.45
N ALA A 81 -0.20 -15.10 -5.69
CA ALA A 81 -1.23 -14.05 -5.60
C ALA A 81 -0.65 -12.67 -5.34
N ILE A 82 -1.28 -11.66 -5.92
CA ILE A 82 -1.08 -10.26 -5.58
C ILE A 82 -2.41 -9.55 -5.33
N VAL A 83 -2.41 -8.63 -4.38
CA VAL A 83 -3.55 -7.77 -4.07
C VAL A 83 -3.08 -6.33 -4.03
N VAL A 84 -3.77 -5.44 -4.71
CA VAL A 84 -3.52 -4.00 -4.66
C VAL A 84 -4.64 -3.32 -3.87
N VAL A 85 -4.25 -2.59 -2.83
CA VAL A 85 -5.17 -1.82 -1.97
C VAL A 85 -4.87 -0.34 -2.12
N SER A 86 -5.83 0.41 -2.63
CA SER A 86 -5.72 1.85 -2.82
C SER A 86 -7.10 2.50 -3.06
N ASN A 87 -7.15 3.82 -2.98
CA ASN A 87 -8.22 4.65 -3.55
C ASN A 87 -7.72 5.49 -4.73
N SER A 88 -6.41 5.64 -4.90
CA SER A 88 -5.77 6.43 -5.97
C SER A 88 -5.36 5.56 -7.18
N PHE A 89 -6.26 4.67 -7.61
CA PHE A 89 -6.03 3.86 -8.80
C PHE A 89 -5.94 4.72 -10.07
N GLU A 90 -4.97 4.40 -10.93
CA GLU A 90 -4.79 5.06 -12.23
C GLU A 90 -5.89 4.70 -13.23
N TYR A 91 -6.47 3.50 -13.09
CA TYR A 91 -7.48 2.96 -13.99
C TYR A 91 -8.72 2.48 -13.25
N ILE A 92 -9.87 2.61 -13.91
CA ILE A 92 -11.10 1.94 -13.46
C ILE A 92 -11.10 0.48 -13.96
N VAL A 93 -10.63 0.27 -15.18
CA VAL A 93 -10.49 -1.02 -15.88
C VAL A 93 -9.28 -0.92 -16.80
N PRO A 94 -8.39 -1.93 -16.85
CA PRO A 94 -8.39 -3.17 -16.04
C PRO A 94 -8.06 -2.92 -14.57
N ALA A 95 -8.21 -3.95 -13.72
CA ALA A 95 -7.76 -3.89 -12.32
C ALA A 95 -6.26 -3.58 -12.24
N SER A 96 -5.87 -2.69 -11.32
CA SER A 96 -4.48 -2.28 -11.16
C SER A 96 -3.56 -3.43 -10.81
N ALA A 97 -4.05 -4.41 -10.05
CA ALA A 97 -3.30 -5.64 -9.78
C ALA A 97 -2.95 -6.42 -11.04
N CYS A 98 -3.87 -6.48 -12.04
CA CYS A 98 -3.58 -7.15 -13.31
C CYS A 98 -2.54 -6.38 -14.14
N VAL A 99 -2.59 -5.04 -14.13
CA VAL A 99 -1.57 -4.20 -14.78
C VAL A 99 -0.21 -4.41 -14.12
N LEU A 100 -0.20 -4.41 -12.78
CA LEU A 100 1.01 -4.60 -12.00
C LEU A 100 1.58 -6.01 -12.16
N GLN A 101 0.74 -7.06 -12.24
CA GLN A 101 1.15 -8.43 -12.55
C GLN A 101 1.97 -8.48 -13.84
N GLY A 102 1.48 -7.86 -14.91
CA GLY A 102 2.20 -7.78 -16.18
C GLY A 102 3.48 -6.96 -16.09
N LYS A 103 3.44 -5.80 -15.41
CA LYS A 103 4.61 -4.93 -15.21
C LYS A 103 5.74 -5.62 -14.43
N LEU A 104 5.38 -6.42 -13.43
CA LEU A 104 6.31 -7.20 -12.61
C LEU A 104 6.75 -8.53 -13.24
N ASN A 105 6.24 -8.86 -14.43
CA ASN A 105 6.50 -10.14 -15.11
C ASN A 105 6.20 -11.37 -14.20
N LEU A 106 5.08 -11.32 -13.46
CA LEU A 106 4.61 -12.46 -12.68
C LEU A 106 3.91 -13.47 -13.59
N SER A 107 3.75 -14.72 -13.09
CA SER A 107 3.03 -15.76 -13.82
C SER A 107 1.60 -15.32 -14.21
N GLU A 108 1.13 -15.74 -15.37
CA GLU A 108 -0.28 -15.55 -15.77
C GLU A 108 -1.25 -16.31 -14.84
N ASP A 109 -0.77 -17.36 -14.16
CA ASP A 109 -1.52 -18.12 -13.16
C ASP A 109 -1.59 -17.40 -11.80
N CYS A 110 -0.84 -16.31 -11.61
CA CYS A 110 -0.87 -15.52 -10.39
C CYS A 110 -2.25 -14.84 -10.21
N HIS A 111 -2.87 -15.06 -9.06
CA HIS A 111 -4.17 -14.48 -8.75
C HIS A 111 -4.05 -12.99 -8.43
N ALA A 112 -4.64 -12.12 -9.26
CA ALA A 112 -4.49 -10.67 -9.15
C ALA A 112 -5.84 -9.96 -9.03
N PHE A 113 -6.02 -9.12 -7.98
CA PHE A 113 -7.24 -8.31 -7.81
C PHE A 113 -7.01 -7.07 -6.94
N ASP A 114 -7.93 -6.11 -7.05
CA ASP A 114 -7.90 -4.87 -6.30
C ASP A 114 -8.89 -4.88 -5.13
N ILE A 115 -8.53 -4.17 -4.06
CA ILE A 115 -9.43 -3.80 -2.97
C ILE A 115 -9.45 -2.27 -2.87
N ARG A 116 -10.60 -1.67 -3.10
CA ARG A 116 -10.78 -0.22 -2.97
C ARG A 116 -11.10 0.12 -1.50
N GLN A 117 -10.05 0.47 -0.78
CA GLN A 117 -10.12 0.84 0.64
C GLN A 117 -9.03 1.87 0.99
N GLY A 118 -9.39 2.82 1.87
CA GLY A 118 -8.45 3.81 2.41
C GLY A 118 -7.77 3.32 3.69
N CYS A 119 -7.92 4.07 4.79
CA CYS A 119 -7.18 3.87 6.05
C CYS A 119 -7.17 2.42 6.60
N PRO A 120 -8.26 1.63 6.58
CA PRO A 120 -8.24 0.25 7.04
C PRO A 120 -7.75 -0.73 5.97
N GLY A 121 -7.37 -0.24 4.77
CA GLY A 121 -7.13 -1.05 3.59
C GLY A 121 -6.06 -2.12 3.77
N TRP A 122 -4.93 -1.77 4.38
CA TRP A 122 -3.86 -2.75 4.63
C TRP A 122 -4.35 -3.92 5.50
N VAL A 123 -5.09 -3.64 6.58
CA VAL A 123 -5.64 -4.68 7.47
C VAL A 123 -6.68 -5.55 6.75
N ILE A 124 -7.54 -4.94 5.93
CA ILE A 124 -8.54 -5.65 5.12
C ILE A 124 -7.86 -6.51 4.06
N GLY A 125 -6.87 -5.95 3.35
CA GLY A 125 -6.07 -6.69 2.38
C GLY A 125 -5.35 -7.88 3.02
N MET A 126 -4.70 -7.66 4.16
CA MET A 126 -4.04 -8.69 4.95
C MET A 126 -5.00 -9.81 5.36
N SER A 127 -6.14 -9.46 5.95
CA SER A 127 -7.13 -10.45 6.40
C SER A 127 -7.73 -11.26 5.24
N THR A 128 -7.98 -10.60 4.10
CA THR A 128 -8.50 -11.25 2.90
C THR A 128 -7.49 -12.22 2.32
N LEU A 129 -6.26 -11.74 2.06
CA LEU A 129 -5.21 -12.53 1.43
C LEU A 129 -4.76 -13.69 2.33
N SER A 130 -4.59 -13.44 3.63
CA SER A 130 -4.26 -14.49 4.59
C SER A 130 -5.35 -15.57 4.68
N SER A 131 -6.62 -15.19 4.59
CA SER A 131 -7.73 -16.16 4.57
C SER A 131 -7.70 -17.05 3.33
N MET A 132 -7.37 -16.49 2.16
CA MET A 132 -7.18 -17.27 0.94
C MET A 132 -5.99 -18.22 1.07
N MET A 133 -4.87 -17.76 1.62
CA MET A 133 -3.64 -18.53 1.82
C MET A 133 -3.82 -19.67 2.83
N SER A 134 -4.68 -19.50 3.84
CA SER A 134 -4.90 -20.52 4.90
C SER A 134 -5.39 -21.87 4.37
N THR A 135 -5.89 -21.92 3.14
CA THR A 135 -6.26 -23.15 2.43
C THR A 135 -5.04 -24.00 2.03
N GLY A 136 -3.85 -23.39 2.01
CA GLY A 136 -2.60 -24.04 1.62
C GLY A 136 -2.33 -24.15 0.13
N PHE A 137 -3.22 -23.64 -0.74
CA PHE A 137 -3.01 -23.63 -2.20
C PHE A 137 -2.18 -22.43 -2.66
N ILE A 138 -2.36 -21.26 -2.04
CA ILE A 138 -1.53 -20.06 -2.27
C ILE A 138 -0.36 -20.13 -1.28
N LYS A 139 0.86 -20.28 -1.78
CA LYS A 139 2.07 -20.43 -0.96
C LYS A 139 2.75 -19.10 -0.68
N ARG A 140 2.86 -18.24 -1.69
CA ARG A 140 3.48 -16.92 -1.59
C ARG A 140 2.57 -15.85 -2.18
N ALA A 141 2.43 -14.75 -1.48
CA ALA A 141 1.59 -13.66 -1.94
C ALA A 141 2.18 -12.30 -1.56
N ILE A 142 1.87 -11.28 -2.36
CA ILE A 142 2.26 -9.90 -2.09
C ILE A 142 1.00 -9.04 -1.95
N LEU A 143 0.92 -8.33 -0.84
CA LEU A 143 -0.06 -7.26 -0.64
C LEU A 143 0.62 -5.92 -0.91
N PHE A 144 0.15 -5.21 -1.91
CA PHE A 144 0.50 -3.82 -2.17
C PHE A 144 -0.52 -2.91 -1.50
N ALA A 145 -0.05 -1.90 -0.77
CA ALA A 145 -0.91 -0.87 -0.19
C ALA A 145 -0.23 0.50 -0.30
N GLY A 146 -0.94 1.48 -0.81
CA GLY A 146 -0.36 2.80 -1.02
C GLY A 146 -1.35 3.79 -1.63
N GLU A 147 -0.95 5.04 -1.66
CA GLU A 147 -1.73 6.14 -2.22
C GLU A 147 -0.83 7.18 -2.88
N THR A 148 -1.34 7.80 -3.93
CA THR A 148 -0.83 9.06 -4.49
C THR A 148 -1.88 10.14 -4.29
N THR A 149 -2.20 10.39 -3.02
CA THR A 149 -3.30 11.28 -2.58
C THR A 149 -3.08 12.71 -3.07
N THR A 150 -1.82 13.13 -3.24
CA THR A 150 -1.51 14.50 -3.69
C THR A 150 -1.97 14.77 -5.11
N LEU A 151 -2.15 13.74 -5.95
CA LEU A 151 -2.72 13.88 -7.29
C LEU A 151 -4.25 14.05 -7.28
N MET A 152 -4.90 13.63 -6.20
CA MET A 152 -6.36 13.66 -6.06
C MET A 152 -6.86 14.92 -5.34
N ASN A 153 -6.03 15.45 -4.45
CA ASN A 153 -6.39 16.59 -3.62
C ASN A 153 -6.08 17.92 -4.33
N SER A 154 -6.99 18.88 -4.17
CA SER A 154 -6.73 20.23 -4.68
C SER A 154 -5.52 20.85 -3.97
N PRO A 155 -4.58 21.47 -4.70
CA PRO A 155 -3.48 22.20 -4.08
C PRO A 155 -3.95 23.42 -3.25
N LEU A 156 -5.23 23.81 -3.41
CA LEU A 156 -5.85 24.89 -2.66
C LEU A 156 -6.61 24.41 -1.41
N ASP A 157 -6.61 23.13 -1.14
CA ASP A 157 -7.28 22.56 0.03
C ASP A 157 -6.38 22.64 1.27
N LYS A 158 -6.71 23.56 2.16
CA LYS A 158 -5.99 23.76 3.43
C LYS A 158 -6.14 22.64 4.45
N GLU A 159 -7.19 21.84 4.32
CA GLU A 159 -7.52 20.81 5.31
C GLU A 159 -6.79 19.50 5.01
N THR A 160 -6.78 19.07 3.75
CA THR A 160 -6.23 17.76 3.39
C THR A 160 -4.83 17.85 2.78
N ARG A 161 -4.50 18.92 2.04
CA ARG A 161 -3.19 19.08 1.38
C ARG A 161 -2.01 18.91 2.37
N PRO A 162 -2.01 19.52 3.56
CA PRO A 162 -0.87 19.41 4.48
C PRO A 162 -0.77 18.05 5.20
N LEU A 163 -1.82 17.20 5.14
CA LEU A 163 -1.88 15.97 5.90
C LEU A 163 -1.35 14.76 5.14
N PHE A 164 -1.54 14.71 3.81
CA PHE A 164 -1.31 13.51 3.02
C PHE A 164 -0.08 13.67 2.12
N GLY A 165 0.81 12.68 2.20
CA GLY A 165 1.87 12.45 1.23
C GLY A 165 1.57 11.20 0.39
N ASP A 166 2.55 10.80 -0.42
CA ASP A 166 2.45 9.68 -1.35
C ASP A 166 3.45 8.59 -1.00
N ALA A 167 3.00 7.34 -1.03
CA ALA A 167 3.84 6.17 -0.76
C ALA A 167 3.24 4.91 -1.37
N GLY A 168 4.11 3.95 -1.70
CA GLY A 168 3.74 2.59 -2.04
C GLY A 168 4.45 1.59 -1.13
N THR A 169 3.77 0.52 -0.73
CA THR A 169 4.34 -0.55 0.08
C THR A 169 4.07 -1.91 -0.54
N ALA A 170 4.95 -2.87 -0.27
CA ALA A 170 4.77 -4.29 -0.57
C ALA A 170 4.97 -5.11 0.70
N THR A 171 4.02 -5.98 1.02
CA THR A 171 4.07 -6.90 2.16
C THR A 171 4.08 -8.33 1.65
N ALA A 172 5.11 -9.09 1.98
CA ALA A 172 5.27 -10.49 1.60
C ALA A 172 4.63 -11.42 2.63
N LEU A 173 3.77 -12.31 2.17
CA LEU A 173 3.11 -13.35 2.94
C LEU A 173 3.53 -14.73 2.43
N GLU A 174 3.73 -15.68 3.34
CA GLU A 174 4.05 -17.06 3.01
C GLU A 174 3.20 -18.02 3.84
N PHE A 175 2.70 -19.08 3.17
CA PHE A 175 2.08 -20.19 3.87
C PHE A 175 3.13 -20.95 4.68
N ASP A 176 2.94 -21.04 5.99
CA ASP A 176 3.85 -21.70 6.92
C ASP A 176 3.04 -22.39 8.03
N GLU A 177 3.03 -23.70 8.04
CA GLU A 177 2.29 -24.51 9.02
C GLU A 177 2.75 -24.26 10.48
N ASN A 178 3.95 -23.71 10.66
CA ASN A 178 4.51 -23.39 11.97
C ASN A 178 4.32 -21.92 12.38
N ALA A 179 3.65 -21.11 11.53
CA ALA A 179 3.41 -19.70 11.83
C ALA A 179 2.47 -19.53 13.02
N THR A 180 2.73 -18.47 13.79
CA THR A 180 1.78 -18.01 14.81
C THR A 180 0.49 -17.54 14.15
N ASP A 181 -0.65 -17.85 14.74
CA ASP A 181 -1.95 -17.44 14.24
C ASP A 181 -2.05 -15.90 14.12
N LEU A 182 -2.59 -15.43 13.00
CA LEU A 182 -2.92 -14.02 12.82
C LEU A 182 -4.35 -13.75 13.30
N GLU A 183 -4.51 -12.73 14.12
CA GLU A 183 -5.82 -12.32 14.64
C GLU A 183 -6.17 -10.92 14.16
N PHE A 184 -7.31 -10.79 13.49
CA PHE A 184 -7.83 -9.52 12.99
C PHE A 184 -9.09 -9.16 13.75
N LEU A 185 -9.06 -8.01 14.43
CA LEU A 185 -10.20 -7.48 15.16
C LEU A 185 -10.93 -6.46 14.27
N HIS A 186 -12.13 -6.81 13.82
CA HIS A 186 -13.01 -5.93 13.06
C HIS A 186 -14.08 -5.37 13.98
N GLY A 187 -13.94 -4.13 14.43
CA GLY A 187 -14.92 -3.47 15.26
C GLY A 187 -14.70 -1.96 15.35
N THR A 188 -15.82 -1.25 15.37
CA THR A 188 -15.85 0.15 15.80
C THR A 188 -16.13 0.18 17.30
N ARG A 189 -15.33 0.89 18.07
CA ARG A 189 -15.72 1.37 19.41
C ARG A 189 -16.33 2.74 19.27
#